data_36d454c5650a6f3ee879a98d1c70769d
#
_entry.id   36d454c5650a6f3ee879a98d1c70769d
#
_cell.length_a   1.000
_cell.length_b   1.000
_cell.length_c   1.000
_cell.angle_alpha   90.00
_cell.angle_beta   90.00
_cell.angle_gamma   90.00
#
_symmetry.space_group_name_H-M   'P 1'
#
loop_
_entity.id
_entity.type
_entity.pdbx_description
1 polymer ?
#
loop_
_entity_poly.entity_id
_entity_poly.type
_entity_poly.pdbx_seq_one_letter_code
_entity_poly.pdbx_strand_id
1 'polypeptide(L)'
;MVTVNSDRKRGNNMSEKIESQTVTMAHGAGGKQTSELIDKVFAAHFANPDLTADDAAVLNPPVGKMAVSTDGFIVSPAFFPGGNIGKLSICGTVNDLACMGAKPLYLTCAFVIEEGFPMEKLEQIAEAMAKTAKEAGVRIVSGDTKVAGKGQVDGVFITTTGMGQIEDGVQVGGELAKPGDAVIVTGDIGRHGCTILLAREDFGIEADVKSDCAPLWKTVELSLIHISEPTRRVVIS
;
A
#
# COMPACT_ATOMS: atom_id res chain seq x y z
N MET A 1 -51.61 3.66 -15.87
CA MET A 1 -51.67 2.62 -14.83
C MET A 1 -50.68 1.54 -15.26
N VAL A 2 -49.46 1.62 -14.80
CA VAL A 2 -48.39 0.67 -15.12
C VAL A 2 -47.95 0.09 -13.78
N THR A 3 -48.25 -1.17 -13.61
CA THR A 3 -47.91 -2.00 -12.44
C THR A 3 -46.45 -2.33 -12.44
N VAL A 4 -45.72 -1.89 -11.43
CA VAL A 4 -44.34 -2.28 -11.14
C VAL A 4 -44.39 -3.61 -10.41
N ASN A 5 -43.82 -4.64 -11.05
CA ASN A 5 -43.69 -5.96 -10.45
C ASN A 5 -42.35 -6.02 -9.70
N SER A 6 -42.45 -6.08 -8.38
CA SER A 6 -41.35 -6.21 -7.44
C SER A 6 -41.09 -7.71 -7.19
N ASP A 7 -40.20 -8.33 -7.92
CA ASP A 7 -39.63 -9.62 -7.51
C ASP A 7 -38.14 -9.47 -7.18
N ARG A 8 -37.89 -9.16 -5.89
CA ARG A 8 -36.58 -9.36 -5.26
C ARG A 8 -36.37 -10.86 -5.05
N LYS A 9 -35.68 -11.52 -5.95
CA LYS A 9 -35.00 -12.77 -5.61
C LYS A 9 -33.64 -12.45 -4.98
N ARG A 10 -33.59 -12.54 -3.66
CA ARG A 10 -32.36 -12.73 -2.88
C ARG A 10 -31.82 -14.13 -3.18
N GLY A 11 -30.54 -14.23 -3.31
CA GLY A 11 -29.86 -15.48 -3.01
C GLY A 11 -28.79 -15.90 -3.99
N ASN A 12 -27.57 -15.82 -3.51
CA ASN A 12 -26.41 -16.68 -3.81
C ASN A 12 -25.85 -16.69 -5.23
N ASN A 13 -24.70 -16.04 -5.37
CA ASN A 13 -23.41 -16.66 -5.69
C ASN A 13 -22.35 -15.56 -5.97
N MET A 14 -21.79 -15.00 -4.92
CA MET A 14 -20.53 -14.25 -5.03
C MET A 14 -19.35 -15.18 -4.75
N SER A 15 -19.27 -16.23 -5.51
CA SER A 15 -18.06 -17.05 -5.66
C SER A 15 -18.08 -17.71 -7.04
N GLU A 16 -18.38 -16.97 -8.09
CA GLU A 16 -17.92 -17.38 -9.40
C GLU A 16 -16.40 -17.23 -9.41
N LYS A 17 -15.73 -18.35 -9.27
CA LYS A 17 -14.31 -18.55 -9.38
C LYS A 17 -13.77 -17.77 -10.57
N ILE A 18 -12.91 -16.79 -10.29
CA ILE A 18 -12.03 -16.15 -11.27
C ILE A 18 -10.93 -17.17 -11.65
N GLU A 19 -11.34 -18.40 -12.01
CA GLU A 19 -10.42 -19.42 -12.46
C GLU A 19 -9.96 -19.06 -13.88
N SER A 20 -8.67 -18.85 -14.04
CA SER A 20 -7.91 -18.69 -15.29
C SER A 20 -7.97 -17.35 -16.03
N GLN A 21 -8.42 -16.24 -15.45
CA GLN A 21 -8.33 -14.94 -16.11
C GLN A 21 -6.96 -14.31 -15.86
N THR A 22 -6.36 -13.81 -16.93
CA THR A 22 -5.12 -13.01 -16.86
C THR A 22 -5.37 -11.58 -17.29
N VAL A 23 -4.53 -10.66 -16.82
CA VAL A 23 -4.54 -9.27 -17.27
C VAL A 23 -4.13 -9.22 -18.74
N THR A 24 -4.87 -8.47 -19.55
CA THR A 24 -4.58 -8.25 -20.96
C THR A 24 -4.40 -6.76 -21.26
N MET A 25 -3.84 -6.41 -22.40
CA MET A 25 -3.68 -5.02 -22.83
C MET A 25 -5.00 -4.23 -22.79
N ALA A 26 -6.13 -4.87 -23.04
CA ALA A 26 -7.44 -4.23 -23.01
C ALA A 26 -7.88 -3.76 -21.61
N HIS A 27 -7.33 -4.35 -20.53
CA HIS A 27 -7.54 -3.87 -19.17
C HIS A 27 -6.83 -2.55 -18.87
N GLY A 28 -5.85 -2.14 -19.69
CA GLY A 28 -5.14 -0.86 -19.58
C GLY A 28 -5.53 0.18 -20.62
N ALA A 29 -6.46 -0.15 -21.55
CA ALA A 29 -6.79 0.70 -22.71
C ALA A 29 -7.88 1.77 -22.45
N GLY A 30 -8.43 1.86 -21.24
CA GLY A 30 -9.47 2.86 -20.89
C GLY A 30 -10.89 2.49 -21.32
N GLY A 31 -11.13 1.21 -21.74
CA GLY A 31 -12.44 0.73 -22.17
C GLY A 31 -13.19 -0.06 -21.10
N LYS A 32 -14.20 -0.82 -21.54
CA LYS A 32 -15.06 -1.62 -20.67
C LYS A 32 -14.27 -2.58 -19.76
N GLN A 33 -13.22 -3.24 -20.28
CA GLN A 33 -12.42 -4.17 -19.50
C GLN A 33 -11.60 -3.44 -18.42
N THR A 34 -11.14 -2.22 -18.68
CA THR A 34 -10.50 -1.38 -17.66
C THR A 34 -11.48 -1.05 -16.54
N SER A 35 -12.69 -0.62 -16.87
CA SER A 35 -13.72 -0.34 -15.86
C SER A 35 -14.06 -1.59 -15.03
N GLU A 36 -14.23 -2.75 -15.68
CA GLU A 36 -14.48 -4.00 -14.99
C GLU A 36 -13.33 -4.41 -14.04
N LEU A 37 -12.08 -4.21 -14.44
CA LEU A 37 -10.91 -4.43 -13.59
C LEU A 37 -10.92 -3.50 -12.37
N ILE A 38 -11.15 -2.21 -12.60
CA ILE A 38 -11.21 -1.21 -11.54
C ILE A 38 -12.32 -1.57 -10.55
N ASP A 39 -13.52 -1.87 -11.02
CA ASP A 39 -14.68 -2.17 -10.17
C ASP A 39 -14.50 -3.45 -9.37
N LYS A 40 -14.03 -4.51 -10.00
CA LYS A 40 -13.94 -5.84 -9.39
C LYS A 40 -12.74 -6.00 -8.46
N VAL A 41 -11.60 -5.40 -8.82
CA VAL A 41 -10.36 -5.59 -8.08
C VAL A 41 -10.09 -4.40 -7.17
N PHE A 42 -10.03 -3.18 -7.70
CA PHE A 42 -9.57 -2.03 -6.93
C PHE A 42 -10.68 -1.38 -6.11
N ALA A 43 -11.79 -1.00 -6.72
CA ALA A 43 -12.89 -0.36 -6.01
C ALA A 43 -13.53 -1.28 -4.98
N ALA A 44 -13.62 -2.58 -5.25
CA ALA A 44 -14.12 -3.57 -4.30
C ALA A 44 -13.30 -3.61 -2.99
N HIS A 45 -11.99 -3.42 -3.08
CA HIS A 45 -11.09 -3.47 -1.92
C HIS A 45 -10.81 -2.09 -1.30
N PHE A 46 -10.76 -1.03 -2.11
CA PHE A 46 -10.37 0.32 -1.66
C PHE A 46 -11.55 1.25 -1.37
N ALA A 47 -12.79 0.76 -1.44
CA ALA A 47 -13.99 1.55 -1.23
C ALA A 47 -13.93 2.40 0.06
N ASN A 48 -14.03 3.71 -0.07
CA ASN A 48 -14.14 4.67 1.01
C ASN A 48 -14.81 5.97 0.50
N PRO A 49 -15.26 6.88 1.39
CA PRO A 49 -16.01 8.08 0.97
C PRO A 49 -15.24 9.04 0.05
N ASP A 50 -13.91 9.00 0.06
CA ASP A 50 -13.07 9.92 -0.71
C ASP A 50 -12.61 9.32 -2.06
N LEU A 51 -12.85 8.02 -2.28
CA LEU A 51 -12.57 7.36 -3.56
C LEU A 51 -13.80 7.51 -4.45
N THR A 52 -13.70 8.38 -5.45
CA THR A 52 -14.77 8.63 -6.44
C THR A 52 -14.40 8.05 -7.82
N ALA A 53 -15.35 8.03 -8.73
CA ALA A 53 -15.10 7.66 -10.13
C ALA A 53 -14.57 8.84 -10.97
N ASP A 54 -14.28 9.98 -10.34
CA ASP A 54 -13.77 11.18 -11.00
C ASP A 54 -12.24 11.07 -11.22
N ASP A 55 -11.70 11.96 -12.03
CA ASP A 55 -10.28 11.99 -12.40
C ASP A 55 -9.34 12.27 -11.20
N ALA A 56 -9.86 12.87 -10.13
CA ALA A 56 -9.08 13.20 -8.94
C ALA A 56 -9.91 13.15 -7.66
N ALA A 57 -9.28 12.80 -6.56
CA ALA A 57 -9.87 12.93 -5.23
C ALA A 57 -9.85 14.40 -4.79
N VAL A 58 -10.99 14.89 -4.27
CA VAL A 58 -11.11 16.21 -3.67
C VAL A 58 -11.13 16.06 -2.15
N LEU A 59 -10.07 16.55 -1.50
CA LEU A 59 -9.84 16.35 -0.08
C LEU A 59 -9.75 17.68 0.65
N ASN A 60 -10.20 17.71 1.90
CA ASN A 60 -9.88 18.81 2.79
C ASN A 60 -8.42 18.70 3.25
N PRO A 61 -7.58 19.71 3.03
CA PRO A 61 -6.20 19.66 3.50
C PRO A 61 -6.18 19.65 5.03
N PRO A 62 -5.21 18.95 5.65
CA PRO A 62 -5.02 19.04 7.08
C PRO A 62 -4.59 20.46 7.48
N VAL A 63 -4.94 20.87 8.69
CA VAL A 63 -4.46 22.14 9.26
C VAL A 63 -3.01 21.96 9.71
N GLY A 64 -2.15 22.94 9.45
CA GLY A 64 -0.73 22.91 9.84
C GLY A 64 0.19 22.39 8.73
N LYS A 65 1.23 21.66 9.11
CA LYS A 65 2.23 21.14 8.17
C LYS A 65 1.79 19.80 7.60
N MET A 66 2.06 19.58 6.32
CA MET A 66 1.83 18.34 5.62
C MET A 66 3.15 17.75 5.13
N ALA A 67 3.36 16.46 5.36
CA ALA A 67 4.40 15.67 4.72
C ALA A 67 3.83 14.92 3.51
N VAL A 68 4.64 14.80 2.46
CA VAL A 68 4.32 14.03 1.26
C VAL A 68 5.51 13.14 0.94
N SER A 69 5.29 11.86 0.72
CA SER A 69 6.29 10.90 0.27
C SER A 69 5.77 10.13 -0.93
N THR A 70 6.66 9.77 -1.85
CA THR A 70 6.36 8.91 -3.01
C THR A 70 7.41 7.83 -3.11
N ASP A 71 6.96 6.58 -3.23
CA ASP A 71 7.86 5.45 -3.33
C ASP A 71 7.40 4.47 -4.41
N GLY A 72 8.38 3.85 -5.10
CA GLY A 72 8.16 2.86 -6.15
C GLY A 72 8.56 1.47 -5.66
N PHE A 73 7.67 0.51 -5.80
CA PHE A 73 7.85 -0.85 -5.30
C PHE A 73 8.05 -1.83 -6.45
N ILE A 74 9.22 -2.45 -6.44
CA ILE A 74 9.64 -3.51 -7.34
C ILE A 74 10.28 -4.59 -6.46
N VAL A 75 9.63 -5.74 -6.36
CA VAL A 75 10.14 -6.86 -5.56
C VAL A 75 9.89 -8.18 -6.29
N SER A 76 10.91 -8.99 -6.38
CA SER A 76 10.83 -10.35 -6.93
C SER A 76 11.38 -11.34 -5.90
N PRO A 77 10.54 -12.34 -5.52
CA PRO A 77 9.17 -12.59 -5.93
C PRO A 77 8.18 -11.58 -5.32
N ALA A 78 7.08 -11.28 -6.04
CA ALA A 78 6.03 -10.36 -5.58
C ALA A 78 5.26 -10.86 -4.35
N PHE A 79 5.29 -12.17 -4.10
CA PHE A 79 4.75 -12.84 -2.91
C PHE A 79 5.90 -13.50 -2.15
N PHE A 80 6.03 -13.18 -0.89
CA PHE A 80 7.14 -13.64 -0.04
C PHE A 80 6.65 -14.00 1.37
N PRO A 81 7.39 -14.76 2.16
CA PRO A 81 7.02 -15.05 3.54
C PRO A 81 6.78 -13.79 4.36
N GLY A 82 5.57 -13.63 4.91
CA GLY A 82 5.18 -12.46 5.71
C GLY A 82 4.44 -11.37 4.93
N GLY A 83 4.32 -11.45 3.58
CA GLY A 83 3.56 -10.47 2.81
C GLY A 83 3.64 -10.63 1.29
N ASN A 84 3.27 -9.56 0.62
CA ASN A 84 3.40 -9.40 -0.82
C ASN A 84 3.70 -7.93 -1.16
N ILE A 85 3.92 -7.63 -2.43
CA ILE A 85 4.21 -6.28 -2.92
C ILE A 85 3.12 -5.28 -2.53
N GLY A 86 1.85 -5.70 -2.42
CA GLY A 86 0.75 -4.83 -2.01
C GLY A 86 0.89 -4.39 -0.55
N LYS A 87 1.16 -5.32 0.37
CA LYS A 87 1.46 -4.97 1.77
C LYS A 87 2.69 -4.07 1.86
N LEU A 88 3.74 -4.41 1.11
CA LEU A 88 4.99 -3.65 1.11
C LEU A 88 4.77 -2.21 0.65
N SER A 89 3.98 -1.99 -0.42
CA SER A 89 3.73 -0.66 -0.97
C SER A 89 3.00 0.28 -0.01
N ILE A 90 2.10 -0.24 0.79
CA ILE A 90 1.44 0.56 1.83
C ILE A 90 2.40 0.85 2.97
N CYS A 91 3.09 -0.18 3.49
CA CYS A 91 4.01 -0.02 4.63
C CYS A 91 5.15 0.95 4.32
N GLY A 92 5.80 0.84 3.17
CA GLY A 92 6.94 1.70 2.82
C GLY A 92 6.56 3.19 2.89
N THR A 93 5.55 3.59 2.11
CA THR A 93 5.14 5.00 2.05
C THR A 93 4.55 5.52 3.37
N VAL A 94 3.79 4.69 4.09
CA VAL A 94 3.26 5.06 5.42
C VAL A 94 4.40 5.25 6.43
N ASN A 95 5.41 4.41 6.37
CA ASN A 95 6.56 4.47 7.27
C ASN A 95 7.45 5.69 6.98
N ASP A 96 7.61 6.08 5.71
CA ASP A 96 8.28 7.32 5.34
C ASP A 96 7.61 8.54 5.99
N LEU A 97 6.28 8.62 5.91
CA LEU A 97 5.53 9.68 6.59
C LEU A 97 5.74 9.62 8.11
N ALA A 98 5.69 8.42 8.68
CA ALA A 98 5.91 8.22 10.11
C ALA A 98 7.33 8.65 10.53
N CYS A 99 8.35 8.36 9.71
CA CYS A 99 9.74 8.80 9.96
C CYS A 99 9.90 10.32 10.01
N MET A 100 8.98 11.05 9.37
CA MET A 100 8.91 12.51 9.46
C MET A 100 8.01 13.05 10.58
N GLY A 101 7.53 12.15 11.45
CA GLY A 101 6.58 12.50 12.52
C GLY A 101 5.19 12.88 12.02
N ALA A 102 4.85 12.46 10.79
CA ALA A 102 3.57 12.76 10.18
C ALA A 102 2.59 11.59 10.35
N LYS A 103 1.39 11.88 10.86
CA LYS A 103 0.27 10.95 10.87
C LYS A 103 -0.20 10.70 9.45
N PRO A 104 -0.09 9.48 8.92
CA PRO A 104 -0.57 9.16 7.58
C PRO A 104 -2.08 9.34 7.47
N LEU A 105 -2.56 9.94 6.36
CA LEU A 105 -3.99 10.20 6.12
C LEU A 105 -4.48 9.56 4.83
N TYR A 106 -3.80 9.84 3.71
CA TYR A 106 -4.22 9.46 2.37
C TYR A 106 -3.08 8.87 1.59
N LEU A 107 -3.42 7.96 0.69
CA LEU A 107 -2.52 7.40 -0.32
C LEU A 107 -3.15 7.52 -1.70
N THR A 108 -2.34 7.77 -2.71
CA THR A 108 -2.64 7.44 -4.09
C THR A 108 -1.84 6.23 -4.52
N CYS A 109 -2.30 5.49 -5.54
CA CYS A 109 -1.71 4.22 -5.90
C CYS A 109 -1.74 4.03 -7.41
N ALA A 110 -0.58 3.82 -8.04
CA ALA A 110 -0.46 3.51 -9.45
C ALA A 110 0.10 2.10 -9.66
N PHE A 111 -0.53 1.35 -10.56
CA PHE A 111 -0.11 0.00 -10.97
C PHE A 111 0.43 0.02 -12.39
N VAL A 112 1.55 -0.67 -12.60
CA VAL A 112 2.01 -1.11 -13.92
C VAL A 112 2.04 -2.63 -13.91
N ILE A 113 1.21 -3.26 -14.72
CA ILE A 113 0.94 -4.70 -14.69
C ILE A 113 1.38 -5.31 -16.01
N GLU A 114 2.11 -6.40 -15.96
CA GLU A 114 2.49 -7.15 -17.15
C GLU A 114 1.28 -7.85 -17.77
N GLU A 115 1.16 -7.82 -19.08
CA GLU A 115 0.19 -8.64 -19.81
C GLU A 115 0.42 -10.14 -19.52
N GLY A 116 -0.64 -10.83 -19.12
CA GLY A 116 -0.58 -12.23 -18.70
C GLY A 116 -0.47 -12.43 -17.18
N PHE A 117 -0.35 -11.35 -16.39
CA PHE A 117 -0.35 -11.47 -14.92
C PHE A 117 -1.67 -12.07 -14.43
N PRO A 118 -1.64 -13.09 -13.54
CA PRO A 118 -2.85 -13.74 -13.05
C PRO A 118 -3.77 -12.80 -12.29
N MET A 119 -5.04 -12.74 -12.67
CA MET A 119 -6.04 -11.87 -12.03
C MET A 119 -6.22 -12.18 -10.55
N GLU A 120 -6.22 -13.46 -10.18
CA GLU A 120 -6.29 -13.90 -8.79
C GLU A 120 -5.13 -13.34 -7.94
N LYS A 121 -3.91 -13.31 -8.48
CA LYS A 121 -2.76 -12.72 -7.79
C LYS A 121 -2.91 -11.21 -7.63
N LEU A 122 -3.46 -10.53 -8.64
CA LEU A 122 -3.73 -9.10 -8.54
C LEU A 122 -4.77 -8.78 -7.46
N GLU A 123 -5.81 -9.60 -7.37
CA GLU A 123 -6.83 -9.49 -6.32
C GLU A 123 -6.24 -9.70 -4.93
N GLN A 124 -5.38 -10.70 -4.73
CA GLN A 124 -4.66 -10.93 -3.47
C GLN A 124 -3.75 -9.75 -3.09
N ILE A 125 -3.15 -9.09 -4.07
CA ILE A 125 -2.34 -7.88 -3.85
C ILE A 125 -3.25 -6.74 -3.37
N ALA A 126 -4.38 -6.48 -4.04
CA ALA A 126 -5.33 -5.44 -3.67
C ALA A 126 -5.94 -5.69 -2.28
N GLU A 127 -6.29 -6.92 -1.96
CA GLU A 127 -6.77 -7.32 -0.63
C GLU A 127 -5.71 -7.01 0.46
N ALA A 128 -4.45 -7.40 0.22
CA ALA A 128 -3.36 -7.13 1.16
C ALA A 128 -3.14 -5.63 1.36
N MET A 129 -3.23 -4.81 0.29
CA MET A 129 -3.17 -3.36 0.37
C MET A 129 -4.30 -2.80 1.22
N ALA A 130 -5.55 -3.19 0.95
CA ALA A 130 -6.73 -2.74 1.68
C ALA A 130 -6.64 -3.05 3.18
N LYS A 131 -6.24 -4.29 3.51
CA LYS A 131 -6.02 -4.72 4.89
C LYS A 131 -4.94 -3.88 5.59
N THR A 132 -3.82 -3.66 4.92
CA THR A 132 -2.69 -2.91 5.48
C THR A 132 -3.02 -1.42 5.61
N ALA A 133 -3.71 -0.83 4.63
CA ALA A 133 -4.19 0.54 4.70
C ALA A 133 -5.15 0.76 5.88
N LYS A 134 -6.06 -0.18 6.11
CA LYS A 134 -6.95 -0.17 7.28
C LYS A 134 -6.17 -0.27 8.59
N GLU A 135 -5.16 -1.12 8.68
CA GLU A 135 -4.28 -1.27 9.84
C GLU A 135 -3.49 0.02 10.12
N ALA A 136 -2.98 0.65 9.05
CA ALA A 136 -2.25 1.92 9.11
C ALA A 136 -3.17 3.13 9.40
N GLY A 137 -4.49 2.98 9.25
CA GLY A 137 -5.46 4.06 9.40
C GLY A 137 -5.48 5.05 8.24
N VAL A 138 -5.04 4.64 7.05
CA VAL A 138 -5.01 5.46 5.83
C VAL A 138 -6.07 5.02 4.83
N ARG A 139 -6.42 5.93 3.90
CA ARG A 139 -7.34 5.65 2.81
C ARG A 139 -6.65 5.82 1.47
N ILE A 140 -6.85 4.87 0.56
CA ILE A 140 -6.44 4.99 -0.84
C ILE A 140 -7.54 5.78 -1.54
N VAL A 141 -7.22 6.99 -2.03
CA VAL A 141 -8.21 7.96 -2.49
C VAL A 141 -8.18 8.20 -3.99
N SER A 142 -7.12 7.79 -4.66
CA SER A 142 -6.99 7.89 -6.12
C SER A 142 -5.96 6.87 -6.61
N GLY A 143 -6.00 6.56 -7.91
CA GLY A 143 -5.03 5.65 -8.49
C GLY A 143 -5.04 5.65 -10.01
N ASP A 144 -4.09 4.93 -10.59
CA ASP A 144 -4.01 4.69 -12.03
C ASP A 144 -3.60 3.24 -12.29
N THR A 145 -3.95 2.71 -13.47
CA THR A 145 -3.60 1.36 -13.88
C THR A 145 -3.13 1.36 -15.33
N LYS A 146 -1.93 0.87 -15.54
CA LYS A 146 -1.36 0.64 -16.87
C LYS A 146 -1.05 -0.83 -17.05
N VAL A 147 -1.30 -1.34 -18.24
CA VAL A 147 -0.87 -2.68 -18.65
C VAL A 147 0.28 -2.52 -19.64
N ALA A 148 1.40 -3.13 -19.34
CA ALA A 148 2.58 -3.20 -20.18
C ALA A 148 2.60 -4.53 -20.94
N GLY A 149 3.10 -4.54 -22.16
CA GLY A 149 3.26 -5.76 -22.94
C GLY A 149 4.18 -6.76 -22.26
N LYS A 150 4.00 -8.03 -22.59
CA LYS A 150 4.78 -9.13 -22.01
C LYS A 150 6.30 -8.91 -22.16
N GLY A 151 7.03 -9.02 -21.05
CA GLY A 151 8.49 -8.80 -20.98
C GLY A 151 8.91 -7.33 -20.89
N GLN A 152 7.98 -6.36 -20.84
CA GLN A 152 8.30 -4.95 -20.64
C GLN A 152 8.42 -4.57 -19.14
N VAL A 153 7.77 -5.32 -18.28
CA VAL A 153 7.89 -5.24 -16.82
C VAL A 153 7.92 -6.67 -16.26
N ASP A 154 8.38 -6.84 -15.03
CA ASP A 154 8.38 -8.14 -14.36
C ASP A 154 7.16 -8.24 -13.42
N GLY A 155 6.10 -8.82 -13.94
CA GLY A 155 4.87 -9.07 -13.21
C GLY A 155 4.08 -7.79 -12.88
N VAL A 156 4.33 -7.16 -11.73
CA VAL A 156 3.61 -5.98 -11.28
C VAL A 156 4.52 -5.02 -10.51
N PHE A 157 4.43 -3.74 -10.87
CA PHE A 157 5.07 -2.64 -10.15
C PHE A 157 3.99 -1.75 -9.54
N ILE A 158 4.25 -1.24 -8.34
CA ILE A 158 3.30 -0.39 -7.61
C ILE A 158 4.04 0.87 -7.19
N THR A 159 3.44 2.03 -7.43
CA THR A 159 3.91 3.30 -6.88
C THR A 159 2.82 3.85 -5.98
N THR A 160 3.19 4.26 -4.77
CA THR A 160 2.27 4.93 -3.85
C THR A 160 2.80 6.31 -3.49
N THR A 161 1.89 7.28 -3.41
CA THR A 161 2.18 8.60 -2.88
C THR A 161 1.33 8.81 -1.64
N GLY A 162 1.98 9.13 -0.52
CA GLY A 162 1.34 9.33 0.76
C GLY A 162 1.31 10.80 1.17
N MET A 163 0.25 11.17 1.89
CA MET A 163 0.07 12.47 2.52
C MET A 163 -0.24 12.28 3.99
N GLY A 164 0.49 12.99 4.85
CA GLY A 164 0.34 12.92 6.29
C GLY A 164 0.37 14.30 6.95
N GLN A 165 -0.24 14.40 8.12
CA GLN A 165 -0.28 15.62 8.93
C GLN A 165 0.79 15.57 10.01
N ILE A 166 1.55 16.66 10.14
CA ILE A 166 2.49 16.88 11.25
C ILE A 166 1.81 17.78 12.27
N GLU A 167 1.74 17.35 13.51
CA GLU A 167 1.18 18.13 14.60
C GLU A 167 2.10 19.30 14.98
N ASP A 168 1.51 20.36 15.54
CA ASP A 168 2.27 21.53 15.97
C ASP A 168 3.30 21.14 17.05
N GLY A 169 4.51 21.68 16.91
CA GLY A 169 5.62 21.40 17.82
C GLY A 169 6.44 20.15 17.48
N VAL A 170 5.95 19.27 16.61
CA VAL A 170 6.70 18.08 16.17
C VAL A 170 7.83 18.49 15.21
N GLN A 171 9.05 18.09 15.54
CA GLN A 171 10.24 18.28 14.73
C GLN A 171 11.03 16.97 14.71
N VAL A 172 11.13 16.36 13.54
CA VAL A 172 11.87 15.12 13.31
C VAL A 172 12.77 15.30 12.10
N GLY A 173 14.01 14.85 12.20
CA GLY A 173 14.97 14.92 11.09
C GLY A 173 16.33 14.36 11.50
N GLY A 174 17.01 13.72 10.54
CA GLY A 174 18.33 13.13 10.77
C GLY A 174 19.39 14.13 11.21
N GLU A 175 19.27 15.37 10.71
CA GLU A 175 20.17 16.50 11.05
C GLU A 175 20.04 16.99 12.51
N LEU A 176 18.99 16.55 13.21
CA LEU A 176 18.76 16.92 14.61
C LEU A 176 19.55 16.06 15.59
N ALA A 177 20.08 14.92 15.15
CA ALA A 177 20.86 14.03 15.98
C ALA A 177 22.18 14.67 16.44
N LYS A 178 22.56 14.42 17.69
CA LYS A 178 23.78 14.95 18.31
C LYS A 178 24.60 13.85 18.96
N PRO A 179 25.91 14.02 19.07
CA PRO A 179 26.73 13.12 19.87
C PRO A 179 26.19 13.02 21.31
N GLY A 180 26.00 11.81 21.79
CA GLY A 180 25.43 11.51 23.11
C GLY A 180 23.94 11.19 23.11
N ASP A 181 23.24 11.35 21.97
CA ASP A 181 21.85 10.90 21.84
C ASP A 181 21.76 9.36 21.88
N ALA A 182 20.69 8.85 22.49
CA ALA A 182 20.44 7.42 22.52
C ALA A 182 19.81 6.95 21.22
N VAL A 183 20.37 5.87 20.64
CA VAL A 183 19.80 5.19 19.48
C VAL A 183 18.96 4.02 19.96
N ILE A 184 17.66 4.02 19.61
CA ILE A 184 16.72 2.96 20.02
C ILE A 184 16.27 2.22 18.78
N VAL A 185 16.39 0.89 18.78
CA VAL A 185 15.92 0.01 17.72
C VAL A 185 14.70 -0.76 18.23
N THR A 186 13.60 -0.72 17.50
CA THR A 186 12.31 -1.32 17.91
C THR A 186 12.16 -2.79 17.50
N GLY A 187 13.10 -3.33 16.75
CA GLY A 187 13.09 -4.71 16.26
C GLY A 187 14.36 -5.07 15.52
N ASP A 188 14.30 -6.13 14.74
CA ASP A 188 15.43 -6.58 13.93
C ASP A 188 15.67 -5.61 12.76
N ILE A 189 16.90 -5.61 12.26
CA ILE A 189 17.30 -4.82 11.10
C ILE A 189 17.60 -5.77 9.93
N GLY A 190 17.03 -5.46 8.74
CA GLY A 190 17.32 -6.19 7.50
C GLY A 190 16.55 -7.50 7.31
N ARG A 191 15.55 -7.80 8.16
CA ARG A 191 14.75 -9.03 8.07
C ARG A 191 14.01 -9.14 6.73
N HIS A 192 13.42 -8.05 6.23
CA HIS A 192 12.77 -8.04 4.91
C HIS A 192 13.76 -8.42 3.80
N GLY A 193 14.93 -7.79 3.76
CA GLY A 193 15.97 -8.11 2.78
C GLY A 193 16.43 -9.57 2.82
N CYS A 194 16.65 -10.12 4.03
CA CYS A 194 16.94 -11.54 4.21
C CYS A 194 15.82 -12.44 3.69
N THR A 195 14.55 -12.09 3.97
CA THR A 195 13.39 -12.84 3.47
C THR A 195 13.36 -12.89 1.95
N ILE A 196 13.59 -11.77 1.27
CA ILE A 196 13.61 -11.72 -0.20
C ILE A 196 14.76 -12.53 -0.77
N LEU A 197 15.96 -12.43 -0.19
CA LEU A 197 17.11 -13.24 -0.63
C LEU A 197 16.84 -14.74 -0.52
N LEU A 198 16.26 -15.18 0.61
CA LEU A 198 15.88 -16.58 0.80
C LEU A 198 14.76 -17.02 -0.15
N ALA A 199 13.77 -16.15 -0.42
CA ALA A 199 12.66 -16.44 -1.32
C ALA A 199 13.08 -16.55 -2.80
N ARG A 200 14.25 -16.04 -3.18
CA ARG A 200 14.83 -16.20 -4.52
C ARG A 200 15.51 -17.55 -4.72
N GLU A 201 15.77 -18.30 -3.64
CA GLU A 201 16.45 -19.59 -3.67
C GLU A 201 17.87 -19.56 -4.32
N ASP A 202 18.44 -18.37 -4.53
CA ASP A 202 19.70 -18.18 -5.22
C ASP A 202 20.91 -18.78 -4.47
N PHE A 203 20.76 -18.98 -3.16
CA PHE A 203 21.88 -19.39 -2.29
C PHE A 203 21.75 -20.81 -1.71
N GLY A 204 20.66 -21.52 -1.97
CA GLY A 204 20.43 -22.87 -1.42
C GLY A 204 20.39 -22.90 0.12
N ILE A 205 20.03 -21.78 0.76
CA ILE A 205 19.89 -21.67 2.21
C ILE A 205 18.39 -21.75 2.56
N GLU A 206 18.02 -22.71 3.38
CA GLU A 206 16.66 -22.83 3.92
C GLU A 206 16.61 -22.22 5.34
N ALA A 207 15.74 -21.24 5.55
CA ALA A 207 15.49 -20.67 6.87
C ALA A 207 14.05 -20.14 6.95
N ASP A 208 13.38 -20.33 8.09
CA ASP A 208 12.03 -19.77 8.34
C ASP A 208 12.14 -18.31 8.79
N VAL A 209 12.41 -17.42 7.83
CA VAL A 209 12.46 -15.97 8.06
C VAL A 209 11.28 -15.34 7.33
N LYS A 210 10.49 -14.56 8.06
CA LYS A 210 9.37 -13.80 7.50
C LYS A 210 9.69 -12.32 7.53
N SER A 211 9.26 -11.60 6.49
CA SER A 211 9.39 -10.14 6.44
C SER A 211 8.74 -9.48 7.66
N ASP A 212 9.43 -8.51 8.21
CA ASP A 212 8.98 -7.62 9.28
C ASP A 212 8.15 -6.43 8.77
N CYS A 213 7.80 -6.43 7.48
CA CYS A 213 6.98 -5.39 6.85
C CYS A 213 5.67 -5.17 7.62
N ALA A 214 5.52 -3.98 8.23
CA ALA A 214 4.37 -3.56 9.03
C ALA A 214 4.25 -2.02 9.03
N PRO A 215 3.02 -1.45 9.18
CA PRO A 215 2.86 -0.01 9.37
C PRO A 215 3.32 0.39 10.79
N LEU A 216 4.23 1.35 10.87
CA LEU A 216 4.92 1.73 12.11
C LEU A 216 4.39 3.01 12.76
N TRP A 217 3.40 3.68 12.18
CA TRP A 217 2.89 4.96 12.72
C TRP A 217 2.54 4.87 14.20
N LYS A 218 1.82 3.83 14.64
CA LYS A 218 1.44 3.68 16.05
C LYS A 218 2.64 3.63 17.00
N THR A 219 3.72 2.99 16.59
CA THR A 219 4.96 2.96 17.37
C THR A 219 5.63 4.32 17.42
N VAL A 220 5.67 5.03 16.30
CA VAL A 220 6.22 6.38 16.22
C VAL A 220 5.37 7.37 17.01
N GLU A 221 4.04 7.31 16.89
CA GLU A 221 3.10 8.16 17.63
C GLU A 221 3.30 8.05 19.14
N LEU A 222 3.35 6.82 19.68
CA LEU A 222 3.65 6.58 21.11
C LEU A 222 4.98 7.22 21.50
N SER A 223 5.94 7.13 20.64
CA SER A 223 7.25 7.70 20.81
C SER A 223 7.25 9.23 20.81
N LEU A 224 6.49 9.86 19.93
CA LEU A 224 6.33 11.32 19.88
C LEU A 224 5.62 11.87 21.12
N ILE A 225 4.61 11.15 21.64
CA ILE A 225 3.80 11.59 22.76
C ILE A 225 4.48 11.34 24.11
N HIS A 226 5.16 10.20 24.30
CA HIS A 226 5.59 9.75 25.62
C HIS A 226 7.10 9.78 25.87
N ILE A 227 7.93 9.79 24.84
CA ILE A 227 9.38 9.66 24.99
C ILE A 227 10.12 10.93 24.57
N SER A 228 9.45 11.87 23.90
CA SER A 228 10.08 12.97 23.18
C SER A 228 9.90 14.35 23.77
N GLU A 229 9.70 14.48 25.04
CA GLU A 229 9.72 15.78 25.74
C GLU A 229 11.15 16.14 26.20
N PRO A 230 11.77 17.12 25.65
CA PRO A 230 11.81 17.78 24.36
C PRO A 230 12.79 17.08 23.41
N THR A 231 12.49 15.92 22.92
CA THR A 231 13.44 15.00 22.28
C THR A 231 13.48 15.17 20.78
N ARG A 232 14.68 15.26 20.26
CA ARG A 232 15.02 15.17 18.85
C ARG A 232 15.09 13.71 18.46
N ARG A 233 14.56 13.33 17.30
CA ARG A 233 14.56 11.96 16.86
C ARG A 233 15.14 11.76 15.49
N VAL A 234 15.86 10.65 15.39
CA VAL A 234 16.17 9.99 14.14
C VAL A 234 15.40 8.68 14.16
N VAL A 235 14.48 8.46 13.22
CA VAL A 235 13.82 7.19 12.99
C VAL A 235 14.50 6.57 11.78
N ILE A 236 15.02 5.37 11.96
CA ILE A 236 15.59 4.56 10.87
C ILE A 236 14.61 3.41 10.65
N SER A 237 14.03 3.36 9.46
CA SER A 237 13.16 2.26 9.01
C SER A 237 13.98 1.15 8.37
#